data_e3d517caa0bf98369d558d1e8c3eecb7
#
_entry.id   e3d517caa0bf98369d558d1e8c3eecb7
#
_cell.length_a   1.000
_cell.length_b   1.000
_cell.length_c   1.000
_cell.angle_alpha   90.00
_cell.angle_beta   90.00
_cell.angle_gamma   90.00
#
_symmetry.space_group_name_H-M   'P 1'
#
loop_
_entity.id
_entity.type
_entity.pdbx_description
1 polymer ?
#
loop_
_entity_poly.entity_id
_entity_poly.type
_entity_poly.pdbx_seq_one_letter_code
_entity_poly.pdbx_strand_id
1 'polypeptide(L)'
;DRTVPWASLYTFNEGYNVSNKNHFEQALLEIHNASNNELFMDHTELQKLTTHDSIRNVIDIGILNVSFQKLNYNQENEGEGGLRIQQQRFEKINNDKSTFLENHVFVLSPLKKNAKGTSITFNFNQQFLFQSTLNKNLQTLTVDFGTGVLHTIIENGAITRSQVSITYEND
;
A
#
# COMPACT_ATOMS: atom_id res chain seq x y z
N ASP A 1 -8.38 -12.01 -14.88
CA ASP A 1 -7.53 -10.94 -14.32
C ASP A 1 -8.28 -9.63 -14.34
N ARG A 2 -8.42 -9.00 -13.19
CA ARG A 2 -9.03 -7.68 -13.07
C ARG A 2 -7.92 -6.64 -13.07
N THR A 3 -8.14 -5.54 -13.78
CA THR A 3 -7.24 -4.38 -13.72
C THR A 3 -7.66 -3.48 -12.58
N VAL A 4 -6.69 -2.91 -11.89
CA VAL A 4 -6.95 -1.84 -10.92
C VAL A 4 -7.59 -0.68 -11.68
N PRO A 5 -8.74 -0.14 -11.21
CA PRO A 5 -9.37 1.00 -11.83
C PRO A 5 -8.39 2.17 -11.95
N TRP A 6 -8.57 2.96 -12.99
CA TRP A 6 -7.65 3.98 -13.44
C TRP A 6 -7.46 5.17 -12.49
N ALA A 7 -8.37 5.35 -11.57
CA ALA A 7 -8.32 6.44 -10.61
C ALA A 7 -7.25 6.16 -9.56
N SER A 8 -6.02 6.55 -9.88
CA SER A 8 -5.07 7.07 -8.91
C SER A 8 -4.78 6.25 -7.65
N LEU A 9 -4.23 5.04 -7.81
CA LEU A 9 -3.25 4.63 -6.83
C LEU A 9 -2.11 5.64 -6.92
N TYR A 10 -1.98 6.49 -5.90
CA TYR A 10 -0.83 7.38 -5.78
C TYR A 10 0.43 6.53 -5.85
N THR A 11 1.20 6.71 -6.91
CA THR A 11 2.54 6.16 -6.98
C THR A 11 3.37 6.90 -5.95
N PHE A 12 3.68 6.25 -4.86
CA PHE A 12 4.60 6.77 -3.87
C PHE A 12 6.01 6.65 -4.45
N ASN A 13 6.51 7.75 -5.03
CA ASN A 13 7.84 7.88 -5.59
C ASN A 13 8.74 8.69 -4.67
N GLU A 14 10.05 8.59 -4.86
CA GLU A 14 11.03 9.40 -4.16
C GLU A 14 10.64 10.89 -4.17
N GLY A 15 10.45 11.47 -3.00
CA GLY A 15 10.27 12.91 -2.81
C GLY A 15 8.89 13.40 -2.35
N TYR A 16 7.79 12.64 -2.50
CA TYR A 16 6.44 13.07 -2.08
C TYR A 16 5.60 11.91 -1.56
N ASN A 17 5.98 11.38 -0.39
CA ASN A 17 5.49 10.08 0.02
C ASN A 17 4.83 10.10 1.40
N VAL A 18 3.90 11.03 1.58
CA VAL A 18 3.09 11.03 2.80
C VAL A 18 1.85 10.19 2.55
N SER A 19 1.81 9.02 3.14
CA SER A 19 0.58 8.22 3.23
C SER A 19 -0.11 8.44 4.57
N ASN A 20 -1.41 8.26 4.57
CA ASN A 20 -2.25 8.29 5.76
C ASN A 20 -3.26 7.15 5.72
N LYS A 21 -4.00 6.97 6.81
CA LYS A 21 -5.01 5.92 6.91
C LYS A 21 -5.97 5.89 5.71
N ASN A 22 -6.45 7.04 5.24
CA ASN A 22 -7.41 7.08 4.14
C ASN A 22 -6.76 6.61 2.81
N HIS A 23 -5.50 7.00 2.54
CA HIS A 23 -4.77 6.54 1.36
C HIS A 23 -4.53 5.04 1.40
N PHE A 24 -4.20 4.50 2.57
CA PHE A 24 -4.01 3.07 2.76
C PHE A 24 -5.31 2.29 2.54
N GLU A 25 -6.42 2.74 3.14
CA GLU A 25 -7.74 2.12 2.99
C GLU A 25 -8.22 2.17 1.54
N GLN A 26 -8.01 3.30 0.84
CA GLN A 26 -8.35 3.42 -0.58
C GLN A 26 -7.52 2.46 -1.44
N ALA A 27 -6.21 2.42 -1.25
CA ALA A 27 -5.33 1.52 -1.99
C ALA A 27 -5.71 0.05 -1.76
N LEU A 28 -5.99 -0.33 -0.51
CA LEU A 28 -6.43 -1.68 -0.17
C LEU A 28 -7.76 -2.02 -0.83
N LEU A 29 -8.74 -1.10 -0.82
CA LEU A 29 -10.05 -1.30 -1.45
C LEU A 29 -9.92 -1.48 -2.96
N GLU A 30 -9.12 -0.66 -3.64
CA GLU A 30 -8.91 -0.76 -5.08
C GLU A 30 -8.24 -2.08 -5.46
N ILE A 31 -7.23 -2.51 -4.71
CA ILE A 31 -6.56 -3.80 -4.91
C ILE A 31 -7.53 -4.95 -4.63
N HIS A 32 -8.29 -4.88 -3.53
CA HIS A 32 -9.29 -5.90 -3.20
C HIS A 32 -10.32 -6.06 -4.33
N ASN A 33 -10.90 -4.96 -4.81
CA ASN A 33 -11.88 -4.99 -5.89
C ASN A 33 -11.31 -5.47 -7.23
N ALA A 34 -10.02 -5.27 -7.47
CA ALA A 34 -9.33 -5.75 -8.66
C ALA A 34 -8.81 -7.19 -8.52
N SER A 35 -8.73 -7.72 -7.31
CA SER A 35 -8.25 -9.06 -7.03
C SER A 35 -9.30 -10.13 -7.41
N ASN A 36 -8.82 -11.26 -7.94
CA ASN A 36 -9.62 -12.47 -8.08
C ASN A 36 -9.51 -13.38 -6.86
N ASN A 37 -8.75 -12.96 -5.87
CA ASN A 37 -8.36 -13.79 -4.73
C ASN A 37 -8.93 -13.18 -3.44
N GLU A 38 -9.63 -13.99 -2.65
CA GLU A 38 -10.20 -13.60 -1.35
C GLU A 38 -9.15 -13.37 -0.25
N LEU A 39 -7.85 -13.40 -0.61
CA LEU A 39 -6.74 -13.26 0.35
C LEU A 39 -6.55 -11.83 0.90
N PHE A 40 -7.19 -10.84 0.28
CA PHE A 40 -7.11 -9.48 0.79
C PHE A 40 -8.32 -9.18 1.67
N MET A 41 -8.04 -8.72 2.88
CA MET A 41 -9.03 -8.20 3.79
C MET A 41 -9.82 -7.06 3.14
N ASP A 42 -11.14 -7.11 3.19
CA ASP A 42 -11.95 -6.03 2.68
C ASP A 42 -11.89 -4.79 3.60
N HIS A 43 -12.34 -3.65 3.07
CA HIS A 43 -12.35 -2.39 3.80
C HIS A 43 -13.18 -2.46 5.10
N THR A 44 -14.27 -3.21 5.10
CA THR A 44 -15.16 -3.35 6.27
C THR A 44 -14.49 -4.14 7.38
N GLU A 45 -13.75 -5.18 7.04
CA GLU A 45 -12.97 -5.96 7.99
C GLU A 45 -11.82 -5.14 8.57
N LEU A 46 -11.10 -4.39 7.73
CA LEU A 46 -10.06 -3.49 8.18
C LEU A 46 -10.62 -2.44 9.15
N GLN A 47 -11.76 -1.84 8.83
CA GLN A 47 -12.41 -0.88 9.72
C GLN A 47 -12.78 -1.50 11.06
N LYS A 48 -13.33 -2.70 11.10
CA LYS A 48 -13.64 -3.40 12.33
C LYS A 48 -12.41 -3.60 13.21
N LEU A 49 -11.29 -3.99 12.63
CA LEU A 49 -10.04 -4.20 13.34
C LEU A 49 -9.44 -2.90 13.89
N THR A 50 -9.57 -1.81 13.15
CA THR A 50 -8.98 -0.52 13.51
C THR A 50 -9.86 0.35 14.42
N THR A 51 -11.18 0.08 14.50
CA THR A 51 -12.11 0.84 15.37
C THR A 51 -12.07 0.40 16.82
N HIS A 52 -11.60 -0.80 17.12
CA HIS A 52 -11.51 -1.32 18.49
C HIS A 52 -10.30 -0.82 19.26
N ASP A 53 -9.46 0.02 18.66
CA ASP A 53 -8.26 0.53 19.31
C ASP A 53 -8.59 1.67 20.30
N SER A 54 -8.96 1.29 21.51
CA SER A 54 -9.21 2.20 22.65
C SER A 54 -7.90 2.68 23.31
N ILE A 55 -6.77 2.04 23.00
CA ILE A 55 -5.47 2.35 23.62
C ILE A 55 -4.90 3.61 22.98
N ARG A 56 -4.82 4.70 23.76
CA ARG A 56 -4.53 6.05 23.24
C ARG A 56 -3.14 6.22 22.66
N ASN A 57 -2.16 5.46 23.14
CA ASN A 57 -0.75 5.57 22.78
C ASN A 57 -0.23 4.41 21.93
N VAL A 58 -1.11 3.60 21.35
CA VAL A 58 -0.74 2.51 20.45
C VAL A 58 -1.24 2.83 19.04
N ILE A 59 -0.40 2.61 18.04
CA ILE A 59 -0.67 2.81 16.61
C ILE A 59 -0.35 1.52 15.87
N ASP A 60 -1.35 0.91 15.29
CA ASP A 60 -1.14 -0.17 14.33
C ASP A 60 -0.68 0.40 12.99
N ILE A 61 0.29 -0.27 12.38
CA ILE A 61 0.88 0.11 11.09
C ILE A 61 0.42 -0.87 10.02
N GLY A 62 -0.26 -0.34 9.00
CA GLY A 62 -0.61 -1.07 7.79
C GLY A 62 0.53 -1.04 6.79
N ILE A 63 0.82 -2.19 6.18
CA ILE A 63 1.83 -2.36 5.14
C ILE A 63 1.15 -3.01 3.94
N LEU A 64 1.19 -2.34 2.80
CA LEU A 64 0.70 -2.83 1.52
C LEU A 64 1.88 -2.91 0.55
N ASN A 65 2.17 -4.11 0.06
CA ASN A 65 3.26 -4.39 -0.88
C ASN A 65 2.73 -5.29 -2.00
N VAL A 66 2.17 -4.69 -3.06
CA VAL A 66 1.37 -5.41 -4.04
C VAL A 66 1.78 -5.06 -5.47
N SER A 67 1.95 -6.10 -6.30
CA SER A 67 2.04 -5.96 -7.75
C SER A 67 0.64 -6.11 -8.36
N PHE A 68 0.34 -5.30 -9.35
CA PHE A 68 -0.93 -5.31 -10.07
C PHE A 68 -0.74 -5.00 -11.55
N GLN A 69 -1.76 -5.31 -12.34
CA GLN A 69 -1.78 -5.01 -13.77
C GLN A 69 -2.57 -3.72 -14.00
N LYS A 70 -2.00 -2.79 -14.76
CA LYS A 70 -2.73 -1.63 -15.28
C LYS A 70 -2.83 -1.68 -16.78
N LEU A 71 -3.81 -0.99 -17.35
CA LEU A 71 -3.94 -0.84 -18.80
C LEU A 71 -2.73 -0.07 -19.36
N ASN A 72 -2.15 -0.58 -20.42
CA ASN A 72 -1.07 0.07 -21.15
C ASN A 72 -1.66 1.11 -22.11
N TYR A 73 -2.24 2.16 -21.54
CA TYR A 73 -2.82 3.28 -22.27
C TYR A 73 -2.12 4.58 -21.88
N ASN A 74 -1.68 5.32 -22.87
CA ASN A 74 -1.09 6.65 -22.69
C ASN A 74 -2.06 7.68 -23.29
N GLN A 75 -2.69 8.49 -22.44
CA GLN A 75 -3.67 9.49 -22.85
C GLN A 75 -3.02 10.65 -23.60
N GLU A 76 -1.79 11.01 -23.28
CA GLU A 76 -1.08 12.13 -23.89
C GLU A 76 -0.47 11.75 -25.23
N ASN A 77 -0.09 10.48 -25.38
CA ASN A 77 0.49 9.96 -26.61
C ASN A 77 0.00 8.51 -26.86
N GLU A 78 -1.16 8.40 -27.49
CA GLU A 78 -1.79 7.09 -27.75
C GLU A 78 -0.91 6.13 -28.55
N GLY A 79 0.07 6.63 -29.31
CA GLY A 79 1.01 5.80 -30.07
C GLY A 79 2.06 5.08 -29.19
N GLU A 80 2.31 5.55 -27.97
CA GLU A 80 3.32 4.97 -27.08
C GLU A 80 2.80 3.79 -26.25
N GLY A 81 1.49 3.74 -25.99
CA GLY A 81 0.86 2.64 -25.26
C GLY A 81 0.64 1.38 -26.10
N GLY A 82 0.16 0.32 -25.47
CA GLY A 82 -0.36 -0.88 -26.14
C GLY A 82 -1.82 -0.79 -26.53
N LEU A 83 -2.51 0.26 -26.06
CA LEU A 83 -3.93 0.51 -26.24
C LEU A 83 -4.19 1.93 -26.71
N ARG A 84 -5.25 2.10 -27.49
CA ARG A 84 -5.86 3.39 -27.85
C ARG A 84 -7.35 3.35 -27.54
N ILE A 85 -8.00 4.52 -27.46
CA ILE A 85 -9.45 4.63 -27.38
C ILE A 85 -10.01 4.91 -28.79
N GLN A 86 -10.86 4.04 -29.28
CA GLN A 86 -11.60 4.23 -30.50
C GLN A 86 -13.08 3.92 -30.24
N GLN A 87 -13.97 4.84 -30.61
CA GLN A 87 -15.42 4.71 -30.37
C GLN A 87 -15.79 4.33 -28.94
N GLN A 88 -15.14 4.94 -27.95
CA GLN A 88 -15.31 4.68 -26.50
C GLN A 88 -14.91 3.27 -26.06
N ARG A 89 -14.09 2.57 -26.84
CA ARG A 89 -13.57 1.24 -26.51
C ARG A 89 -12.05 1.23 -26.55
N PHE A 90 -11.44 0.42 -25.72
CA PHE A 90 -10.01 0.15 -25.82
C PHE A 90 -9.77 -0.84 -26.97
N GLU A 91 -8.87 -0.43 -27.86
CA GLU A 91 -8.37 -1.27 -28.95
C GLU A 91 -6.86 -1.43 -28.83
N LYS A 92 -6.38 -2.63 -29.15
CA LYS A 92 -4.94 -2.91 -29.20
C LYS A 92 -4.35 -2.21 -30.42
N ILE A 93 -3.27 -1.43 -30.21
CA ILE A 93 -2.62 -0.68 -31.30
C ILE A 93 -1.74 -1.59 -32.14
N ASN A 94 -0.94 -2.44 -31.47
CA ASN A 94 0.08 -3.25 -32.10
C ASN A 94 0.21 -4.59 -31.36
N ASN A 95 0.44 -5.67 -32.11
CA ASN A 95 0.64 -7.01 -31.53
C ASN A 95 1.93 -7.14 -30.74
N ASP A 96 2.92 -6.28 -30.99
CA ASP A 96 4.22 -6.30 -30.34
C ASP A 96 4.22 -5.64 -28.95
N LYS A 97 3.18 -4.87 -28.63
CA LYS A 97 3.04 -4.20 -27.32
C LYS A 97 2.03 -4.91 -26.44
N SER A 98 2.40 -5.08 -25.17
CA SER A 98 1.46 -5.63 -24.18
C SER A 98 0.29 -4.67 -23.95
N THR A 99 -0.91 -5.20 -23.82
CA THR A 99 -2.11 -4.46 -23.43
C THR A 99 -2.12 -4.10 -21.94
N PHE A 100 -1.28 -4.77 -21.17
CA PHE A 100 -1.15 -4.56 -19.72
C PHE A 100 0.30 -4.30 -19.35
N LEU A 101 0.48 -3.46 -18.34
CA LEU A 101 1.78 -3.21 -17.69
C LEU A 101 1.69 -3.70 -16.24
N GLU A 102 2.69 -4.45 -15.83
CA GLU A 102 2.88 -4.73 -14.40
C GLU A 102 3.29 -3.44 -13.70
N ASN A 103 2.62 -3.17 -12.61
CA ASN A 103 2.91 -2.05 -11.73
C ASN A 103 3.04 -2.55 -10.29
N HIS A 104 3.62 -1.74 -9.42
CA HIS A 104 3.83 -2.09 -8.03
C HIS A 104 3.47 -0.91 -7.14
N VAL A 105 2.82 -1.19 -6.01
CA VAL A 105 2.53 -0.20 -4.98
C VAL A 105 3.09 -0.67 -3.65
N PHE A 106 3.75 0.23 -2.96
CA PHE A 106 4.15 0.07 -1.57
C PHE A 106 3.56 1.22 -0.76
N VAL A 107 2.84 0.89 0.32
CA VAL A 107 2.28 1.87 1.25
C VAL A 107 2.56 1.42 2.67
N LEU A 108 3.14 2.30 3.47
CA LEU A 108 3.29 2.17 4.91
C LEU A 108 2.48 3.29 5.56
N SER A 109 1.54 2.96 6.42
CA SER A 109 0.65 3.97 6.99
C SER A 109 0.20 3.64 8.41
N PRO A 110 0.10 4.64 9.30
CA PRO A 110 -0.63 4.47 10.54
C PRO A 110 -2.11 4.21 10.25
N LEU A 111 -2.70 3.22 10.91
CA LEU A 111 -4.12 2.89 10.81
C LEU A 111 -4.99 3.70 11.77
N LYS A 112 -4.39 4.63 12.50
CA LYS A 112 -5.02 5.54 13.45
C LYS A 112 -4.69 6.98 13.12
N LYS A 113 -5.66 7.87 13.22
CA LYS A 113 -5.47 9.29 12.90
C LYS A 113 -4.73 10.07 13.99
N ASN A 114 -4.94 9.69 15.25
CA ASN A 114 -4.41 10.42 16.39
C ASN A 114 -3.93 9.46 17.48
N ALA A 115 -2.79 9.76 18.05
CA ALA A 115 -2.30 9.16 19.28
C ALA A 115 -2.14 10.25 20.35
N LYS A 116 -2.16 9.86 21.62
CA LYS A 116 -1.98 10.79 22.76
C LYS A 116 -0.94 10.20 23.71
N GLY A 117 -0.07 11.07 24.18
CA GLY A 117 1.00 10.75 25.12
C GLY A 117 2.37 11.02 24.50
N THR A 118 3.38 11.07 25.35
CA THR A 118 4.77 11.26 24.94
C THR A 118 5.44 9.95 24.52
N SER A 119 4.96 8.82 25.03
CA SER A 119 5.45 7.50 24.66
C SER A 119 4.43 6.79 23.78
N ILE A 120 4.78 6.54 22.51
CA ILE A 120 3.94 5.91 21.51
C ILE A 120 4.51 4.55 21.16
N THR A 121 3.64 3.55 21.12
CA THR A 121 3.98 2.19 20.66
C THR A 121 3.43 1.97 19.26
N PHE A 122 4.29 1.63 18.33
CA PHE A 122 3.95 1.25 16.96
C PHE A 122 3.91 -0.26 16.86
N ASN A 123 2.77 -0.80 16.44
CA ASN A 123 2.57 -2.23 16.26
C ASN A 123 2.68 -2.61 14.77
N PHE A 124 3.45 -3.65 14.51
CA PHE A 124 3.58 -4.30 13.21
C PHE A 124 3.02 -5.72 13.31
N ASN A 125 1.79 -5.89 12.88
CA ASN A 125 1.09 -7.16 12.98
C ASN A 125 0.97 -7.80 11.60
N GLN A 126 1.17 -9.12 11.53
CA GLN A 126 1.05 -9.89 10.29
C GLN A 126 -0.33 -9.73 9.63
N GLN A 127 -1.39 -9.51 10.39
CA GLN A 127 -2.74 -9.27 9.86
C GLN A 127 -2.87 -7.97 9.08
N PHE A 128 -1.95 -7.01 9.26
CA PHE A 128 -1.91 -5.73 8.54
C PHE A 128 -0.79 -5.67 7.50
N LEU A 129 -0.12 -6.80 7.23
CA LEU A 129 0.86 -6.95 6.17
C LEU A 129 0.20 -7.62 4.95
N PHE A 130 -0.14 -6.83 3.95
CA PHE A 130 -0.75 -7.28 2.70
C PHE A 130 0.31 -7.36 1.61
N GLN A 131 0.55 -8.56 1.09
CA GLN A 131 1.52 -8.79 0.03
C GLN A 131 0.91 -9.60 -1.10
N SER A 132 1.27 -9.26 -2.34
CA SER A 132 0.92 -10.11 -3.48
C SER A 132 1.77 -11.36 -3.47
N THR A 133 1.18 -12.48 -3.89
CA THR A 133 1.86 -13.79 -4.01
C THR A 133 2.86 -13.84 -5.18
N LEU A 134 2.91 -12.80 -6.03
CA LEU A 134 3.75 -12.73 -7.22
C LEU A 134 5.14 -12.15 -6.89
N ASN A 135 6.03 -12.98 -6.38
CA ASN A 135 7.50 -12.89 -6.46
C ASN A 135 8.22 -11.62 -5.91
N LYS A 136 7.54 -10.70 -5.25
CA LYS A 136 8.19 -9.50 -4.68
C LYS A 136 7.83 -9.32 -3.21
N ASN A 137 8.04 -10.37 -2.42
CA ASN A 137 7.87 -10.24 -0.97
C ASN A 137 8.85 -9.22 -0.42
N LEU A 138 8.36 -8.38 0.47
CA LEU A 138 9.17 -7.39 1.17
C LEU A 138 10.23 -8.10 2.00
N GLN A 139 11.49 -7.98 1.60
CA GLN A 139 12.60 -8.68 2.26
C GLN A 139 13.09 -7.94 3.49
N THR A 140 13.15 -6.62 3.41
CA THR A 140 13.63 -5.78 4.51
C THR A 140 12.79 -4.53 4.59
N LEU A 141 12.40 -4.14 5.81
CA LEU A 141 11.77 -2.87 6.11
C LEU A 141 12.45 -2.25 7.31
N THR A 142 13.00 -1.06 7.11
CA THR A 142 13.51 -0.20 8.18
C THR A 142 12.67 1.06 8.28
N VAL A 143 12.39 1.50 9.49
CA VAL A 143 11.55 2.68 9.77
C VAL A 143 12.27 3.60 10.73
N ASP A 144 12.29 4.90 10.40
CA ASP A 144 12.59 5.97 11.34
C ASP A 144 11.26 6.59 11.83
N PHE A 145 11.09 6.65 13.13
CA PHE A 145 9.91 7.23 13.76
C PHE A 145 10.08 8.72 14.08
N GLY A 146 10.96 9.41 13.37
CA GLY A 146 11.26 10.83 13.57
C GLY A 146 12.33 11.10 14.63
N THR A 147 13.08 10.07 15.01
CA THR A 147 14.17 10.17 15.99
C THR A 147 15.56 10.15 15.37
N GLY A 148 15.66 9.93 14.06
CA GLY A 148 16.92 9.71 13.35
C GLY A 148 17.49 8.30 13.57
N VAL A 149 16.79 7.41 14.29
CA VAL A 149 17.20 6.03 14.52
C VAL A 149 16.40 5.09 13.67
N LEU A 150 17.08 4.30 12.84
CA LEU A 150 16.46 3.27 12.02
C LEU A 150 16.18 2.00 12.83
N HIS A 151 14.95 1.55 12.77
CA HIS A 151 14.50 0.29 13.37
C HIS A 151 14.18 -0.73 12.28
N THR A 152 14.85 -1.88 12.27
CA THR A 152 14.51 -2.99 11.37
C THR A 152 13.27 -3.69 11.89
N ILE A 153 12.24 -3.73 11.05
CA ILE A 153 10.92 -4.29 11.34
C ILE A 153 10.76 -5.63 10.64
N ILE A 154 11.13 -5.69 9.35
CA ILE A 154 11.12 -6.92 8.55
C ILE A 154 12.55 -7.25 8.16
N GLU A 155 12.90 -8.51 8.30
CA GLU A 155 14.17 -9.07 7.86
C GLU A 155 13.92 -10.46 7.27
N ASN A 156 14.53 -10.72 6.11
CA ASN A 156 14.35 -11.98 5.36
C ASN A 156 12.87 -12.34 5.11
N GLY A 157 12.04 -11.33 4.85
CA GLY A 157 10.62 -11.51 4.54
C GLY A 157 9.71 -11.75 5.75
N ALA A 158 10.23 -11.71 6.98
CA ALA A 158 9.48 -11.93 8.21
C ALA A 158 9.49 -10.70 9.11
N ILE A 159 8.39 -10.46 9.83
CA ILE A 159 8.34 -9.45 10.89
C ILE A 159 9.19 -9.97 12.06
N THR A 160 10.34 -9.35 12.27
CA THR A 160 11.27 -9.68 13.36
C THR A 160 11.06 -8.80 14.59
N ARG A 161 10.42 -7.65 14.38
CA ARG A 161 10.08 -6.72 15.46
C ARG A 161 8.62 -6.30 15.35
N SER A 162 7.76 -6.90 16.15
CA SER A 162 6.32 -6.65 16.14
C SER A 162 5.92 -5.35 16.85
N GLN A 163 6.79 -4.78 17.69
CA GLN A 163 6.51 -3.55 18.42
C GLN A 163 7.75 -2.67 18.54
N VAL A 164 7.55 -1.36 18.42
CA VAL A 164 8.56 -0.34 18.70
C VAL A 164 7.91 0.74 19.56
N SER A 165 8.48 1.02 20.73
CA SER A 165 8.03 2.13 21.59
C SER A 165 9.02 3.27 21.50
N ILE A 166 8.51 4.45 21.20
CA ILE A 166 9.28 5.69 21.07
C ILE A 166 8.76 6.68 22.09
N THR A 167 9.67 7.30 22.80
CA THR A 167 9.35 8.43 23.69
C THR A 167 9.81 9.71 22.99
N TYR A 168 8.85 10.60 22.76
CA TYR A 168 9.09 11.93 22.19
C TYR A 168 9.24 12.92 23.34
N GLU A 169 10.28 13.74 23.28
CA GLU A 169 10.41 14.85 24.21
C GLU A 169 9.31 15.88 23.91
N ASN A 170 8.71 16.45 24.96
CA ASN A 170 7.79 17.56 24.77
C ASN A 170 8.61 18.80 24.41
N ASP A 171 8.29 19.40 23.27
CA ASP A 171 8.73 20.76 22.94
C ASP A 171 7.95 21.80 23.76
#